data_4fda8e2535592da766bb766801678df7
#
_entry.id   4fda8e2535592da766bb766801678df7
#
_cell.length_a   1.000
_cell.length_b   1.000
_cell.length_c   1.000
_cell.angle_alpha   90.00
_cell.angle_beta   90.00
_cell.angle_gamma   90.00
#
_symmetry.space_group_name_H-M   'P 1'
#
loop_
_entity.id
_entity.type
_entity.pdbx_description
1 polymer ?
#
loop_
_entity_poly.entity_id
_entity_poly.type
_entity_poly.pdbx_seq_one_letter_code
_entity_poly.pdbx_strand_id
1 'polypeptide(L)'
;MPQAADILVTGAGGRLGRLLRRAAVRDGTGGQRLAFQSRRPGTGLTWAPGEALSALPRCDTVVALWGRTSGDAAALAENAALVAFGHTVALATGARRLFHLSSAAVYGPGRRLDEGAPLSPSADYGRSKREMEREVARLPRTDRITHCCLRLANVVGADSLAPGLRGSGPVGMDRFDDGTGPLRSYIAPGDLLRVLTGLASLPPDNLPEALNIAAPGPVRMDELVRARGLELDWRPAPPAATQEVSLDTARLSALLPGAVRHETADAMVADWAALEAGQ
;
A
#
# COMPACT_ATOMS: atom_id res chain seq x y z
N MET A 1 30.24 -3.58 4.66
CA MET A 1 29.02 -3.97 3.92
C MET A 1 27.84 -3.83 4.85
N PRO A 2 26.69 -3.28 4.39
CA PRO A 2 25.49 -3.26 5.21
C PRO A 2 25.07 -4.69 5.57
N GLN A 3 24.49 -4.86 6.76
CA GLN A 3 24.02 -6.16 7.23
C GLN A 3 22.92 -6.67 6.29
N ALA A 4 22.97 -7.95 5.89
CA ALA A 4 21.97 -8.55 5.03
C ALA A 4 20.57 -8.46 5.66
N ALA A 5 19.57 -8.19 4.85
CA ALA A 5 18.15 -8.18 5.21
C ALA A 5 17.41 -9.29 4.45
N ASP A 6 16.23 -9.67 4.91
CA ASP A 6 15.37 -10.55 4.15
C ASP A 6 14.46 -9.72 3.21
N ILE A 7 14.02 -8.55 3.71
CA ILE A 7 13.20 -7.59 2.95
C ILE A 7 13.82 -6.20 3.01
N LEU A 8 14.02 -5.58 1.85
CA LEU A 8 14.34 -4.16 1.72
C LEU A 8 13.06 -3.39 1.37
N VAL A 9 12.62 -2.52 2.27
CA VAL A 9 11.48 -1.63 2.07
C VAL A 9 12.00 -0.26 1.67
N THR A 10 11.83 0.12 0.40
CA THR A 10 12.29 1.41 -0.11
C THR A 10 11.22 2.50 0.04
N GLY A 11 11.63 3.77 0.09
CA GLY A 11 10.68 4.88 0.26
C GLY A 11 10.04 4.96 1.65
N ALA A 12 10.65 4.35 2.65
CA ALA A 12 10.11 4.22 4.01
C ALA A 12 9.99 5.53 4.80
N GLY A 13 10.49 6.65 4.28
CA GLY A 13 10.29 7.99 4.84
C GLY A 13 8.87 8.56 4.61
N GLY A 14 8.05 7.95 3.74
CA GLY A 14 6.67 8.32 3.49
C GLY A 14 5.71 7.93 4.63
N ARG A 15 4.44 8.37 4.54
CA ARG A 15 3.40 8.06 5.55
C ARG A 15 3.26 6.56 5.78
N LEU A 16 3.09 5.79 4.72
CA LEU A 16 2.94 4.34 4.78
C LEU A 16 4.17 3.65 5.37
N GLY A 17 5.38 4.02 4.92
CA GLY A 17 6.61 3.43 5.43
C GLY A 17 6.82 3.67 6.93
N ARG A 18 6.42 4.85 7.45
CA ARG A 18 6.46 5.12 8.89
C ARG A 18 5.50 4.20 9.67
N LEU A 19 4.28 3.99 9.17
CA LEU A 19 3.33 3.07 9.80
C LEU A 19 3.84 1.63 9.79
N LEU A 20 4.36 1.15 8.65
CA LEU A 20 4.93 -0.21 8.56
C LEU A 20 6.12 -0.40 9.51
N ARG A 21 6.99 0.60 9.65
CA ARG A 21 8.10 0.54 10.60
C ARG A 21 7.62 0.45 12.05
N ARG A 22 6.61 1.25 12.42
CA ARG A 22 6.00 1.18 13.76
C ARG A 22 5.32 -0.17 13.99
N ALA A 23 4.59 -0.68 13.01
CA ALA A 23 4.00 -2.00 13.08
C ALA A 23 5.06 -3.09 13.25
N ALA A 24 6.20 -3.00 12.56
CA ALA A 24 7.30 -3.95 12.69
C ALA A 24 7.91 -3.94 14.11
N VAL A 25 7.98 -2.78 14.75
CA VAL A 25 8.46 -2.66 16.16
C VAL A 25 7.44 -3.24 17.14
N ARG A 26 6.16 -2.94 16.96
CA ARG A 26 5.07 -3.38 17.86
C ARG A 26 4.76 -4.88 17.73
N ASP A 27 4.58 -5.36 16.51
CA ASP A 27 4.02 -6.70 16.22
C ASP A 27 5.11 -7.73 15.89
N GLY A 28 6.33 -7.26 15.67
CA GLY A 28 7.40 -8.09 15.10
C GLY A 28 7.22 -8.30 13.59
N THR A 29 8.11 -9.08 13.02
CA THR A 29 8.22 -9.27 11.56
C THR A 29 8.11 -10.75 11.15
N GLY A 30 7.64 -11.62 12.06
CA GLY A 30 7.63 -13.06 11.81
C GLY A 30 9.02 -13.68 11.67
N GLY A 31 10.03 -13.08 12.31
CA GLY A 31 11.42 -13.53 12.26
C GLY A 31 12.22 -13.00 11.05
N GLN A 32 11.61 -12.25 10.15
CA GLN A 32 12.31 -11.66 8.99
C GLN A 32 13.01 -10.35 9.37
N ARG A 33 14.19 -10.11 8.79
CA ARG A 33 14.96 -8.87 8.97
C ARG A 33 14.56 -7.86 7.91
N LEU A 34 13.90 -6.77 8.33
CA LEU A 34 13.49 -5.68 7.47
C LEU A 34 14.49 -4.53 7.50
N ALA A 35 14.97 -4.10 6.32
CA ALA A 35 15.71 -2.86 6.16
C ALA A 35 14.78 -1.80 5.57
N PHE A 36 14.56 -0.73 6.32
CA PHE A 36 13.74 0.41 5.88
C PHE A 36 14.64 1.50 5.30
N GLN A 37 14.53 1.75 3.99
CA GLN A 37 15.34 2.75 3.30
C GLN A 37 14.59 4.06 3.14
N SER A 38 15.30 5.17 3.37
CA SER A 38 14.82 6.54 3.16
C SER A 38 15.95 7.41 2.62
N ARG A 39 15.59 8.49 1.92
CA ARG A 39 16.54 9.55 1.52
C ARG A 39 16.95 10.46 2.69
N ARG A 40 16.20 10.44 3.79
CA ARG A 40 16.44 11.27 4.98
C ARG A 40 16.98 10.42 6.10
N PRO A 41 17.94 10.93 6.89
CA PRO A 41 18.43 10.26 8.09
C PRO A 41 17.31 9.98 9.12
N GLY A 42 17.56 9.06 10.04
CA GLY A 42 16.66 8.77 11.17
C GLY A 42 15.58 7.74 10.93
N THR A 43 15.52 7.13 9.74
CA THR A 43 14.49 6.12 9.41
C THR A 43 15.04 4.71 9.14
N GLY A 44 16.28 4.44 9.48
CA GLY A 44 16.99 3.19 9.16
C GLY A 44 18.09 3.44 8.14
N LEU A 45 18.10 2.70 7.03
CA LEU A 45 19.10 2.85 5.97
C LEU A 45 18.88 4.17 5.20
N THR A 46 19.87 5.06 5.26
CA THR A 46 19.89 6.27 4.43
C THR A 46 20.56 5.96 3.10
N TRP A 47 19.82 6.14 2.02
CA TRP A 47 20.29 5.97 0.65
C TRP A 47 19.37 6.73 -0.31
N ALA A 48 19.94 7.34 -1.34
CA ALA A 48 19.18 8.06 -2.37
C ALA A 48 19.55 7.58 -3.78
N PRO A 49 18.63 7.70 -4.75
CA PRO A 49 18.95 7.50 -6.18
C PRO A 49 20.17 8.33 -6.59
N GLY A 50 21.12 7.70 -7.31
CA GLY A 50 22.39 8.30 -7.66
C GLY A 50 23.55 7.90 -6.74
N GLU A 51 23.31 7.40 -5.56
CA GLU A 51 24.34 6.82 -4.70
C GLU A 51 24.68 5.38 -5.14
N ALA A 52 25.84 4.88 -4.69
CA ALA A 52 26.30 3.54 -5.04
C ALA A 52 25.31 2.47 -4.58
N LEU A 53 24.86 1.61 -5.49
CA LEU A 53 23.95 0.49 -5.19
C LEU A 53 24.56 -0.52 -4.23
N SER A 54 25.90 -0.59 -4.15
CA SER A 54 26.62 -1.42 -3.18
C SER A 54 26.42 -1.00 -1.71
N ALA A 55 25.88 0.20 -1.48
CA ALA A 55 25.47 0.65 -0.15
C ALA A 55 24.14 0.03 0.31
N LEU A 56 23.39 -0.62 -0.58
CA LEU A 56 22.17 -1.35 -0.23
C LEU A 56 22.50 -2.75 0.31
N PRO A 57 21.72 -3.27 1.27
CA PRO A 57 21.91 -4.63 1.77
C PRO A 57 21.52 -5.67 0.73
N ARG A 58 22.14 -6.84 0.79
CA ARG A 58 21.63 -8.03 0.09
C ARG A 58 20.28 -8.39 0.71
N CYS A 59 19.29 -8.74 -0.13
CA CYS A 59 17.97 -9.16 0.35
C CYS A 59 17.31 -10.12 -0.63
N ASP A 60 16.31 -10.87 -0.16
CA ASP A 60 15.51 -11.78 -0.99
C ASP A 60 14.31 -11.07 -1.64
N THR A 61 13.83 -10.00 -1.02
CA THR A 61 12.64 -9.27 -1.47
C THR A 61 12.86 -7.77 -1.39
N VAL A 62 12.47 -7.05 -2.42
CA VAL A 62 12.36 -5.58 -2.42
C VAL A 62 10.87 -5.20 -2.43
N VAL A 63 10.47 -4.33 -1.50
CA VAL A 63 9.14 -3.71 -1.48
C VAL A 63 9.29 -2.24 -1.86
N ALA A 64 8.87 -1.89 -3.07
CA ALA A 64 8.99 -0.54 -3.62
C ALA A 64 7.81 0.35 -3.18
N LEU A 65 7.96 1.03 -2.01
CA LEU A 65 6.95 1.99 -1.52
C LEU A 65 7.11 3.39 -2.12
N TRP A 66 8.18 3.64 -2.86
CA TRP A 66 8.35 4.94 -3.52
C TRP A 66 7.29 5.18 -4.57
N GLY A 67 7.01 6.46 -4.81
CA GLY A 67 6.02 6.91 -5.77
C GLY A 67 5.34 8.20 -5.33
N ARG A 68 4.59 8.79 -6.26
CA ARG A 68 3.77 9.98 -6.04
C ARG A 68 2.31 9.59 -5.91
N THR A 69 1.63 10.15 -4.93
CA THR A 69 0.18 9.99 -4.73
C THR A 69 -0.60 11.23 -5.15
N SER A 70 0.11 12.34 -5.39
CA SER A 70 -0.46 13.63 -5.78
C SER A 70 0.58 14.44 -6.55
N GLY A 71 0.14 15.47 -7.23
CA GLY A 71 0.93 16.36 -8.07
C GLY A 71 0.32 16.51 -9.46
N ASP A 72 0.98 17.22 -10.34
CA ASP A 72 0.61 17.32 -11.74
C ASP A 72 0.93 16.03 -12.53
N ALA A 73 0.58 16.01 -13.80
CA ALA A 73 0.78 14.83 -14.66
C ALA A 73 2.26 14.41 -14.76
N ALA A 74 3.19 15.40 -14.77
CA ALA A 74 4.63 15.13 -14.85
C ALA A 74 5.14 14.47 -13.57
N ALA A 75 4.73 14.97 -12.39
CA ALA A 75 5.06 14.36 -11.11
C ALA A 75 4.49 12.94 -10.98
N LEU A 76 3.27 12.71 -11.44
CA LEU A 76 2.64 11.39 -11.42
C LEU A 76 3.29 10.41 -12.41
N ALA A 77 3.82 10.89 -13.54
CA ALA A 77 4.55 10.06 -14.50
C ALA A 77 5.84 9.44 -13.91
N GLU A 78 6.41 10.03 -12.84
CA GLU A 78 7.54 9.42 -12.12
C GLU A 78 7.22 8.00 -11.64
N ASN A 79 5.94 7.65 -11.38
CA ASN A 79 5.57 6.31 -10.94
C ASN A 79 5.98 5.22 -11.94
N ALA A 80 5.85 5.48 -13.24
CA ALA A 80 6.29 4.55 -14.28
C ALA A 80 7.82 4.48 -14.38
N ALA A 81 8.50 5.64 -14.32
CA ALA A 81 9.97 5.68 -14.37
C ALA A 81 10.64 4.94 -13.20
N LEU A 82 10.00 4.91 -12.02
CA LEU A 82 10.51 4.20 -10.85
C LEU A 82 10.51 2.68 -11.00
N VAL A 83 9.79 2.12 -11.98
CA VAL A 83 9.75 0.66 -12.23
C VAL A 83 11.13 0.13 -12.63
N ALA A 84 11.74 0.71 -13.66
CA ALA A 84 13.08 0.31 -14.13
C ALA A 84 14.13 0.51 -13.04
N PHE A 85 14.01 1.58 -12.25
CA PHE A 85 14.90 1.84 -11.14
C PHE A 85 14.74 0.79 -10.02
N GLY A 86 13.50 0.42 -9.67
CA GLY A 86 13.21 -0.66 -8.72
C GLY A 86 13.80 -1.99 -9.15
N HIS A 87 13.70 -2.31 -10.45
CA HIS A 87 14.29 -3.48 -11.04
C HIS A 87 15.83 -3.48 -10.90
N THR A 88 16.48 -2.35 -11.19
CA THR A 88 17.94 -2.18 -10.99
C THR A 88 18.34 -2.41 -9.53
N VAL A 89 17.56 -1.89 -8.58
CA VAL A 89 17.79 -2.12 -7.15
C VAL A 89 17.64 -3.60 -6.79
N ALA A 90 16.62 -4.28 -7.31
CA ALA A 90 16.42 -5.70 -7.07
C ALA A 90 17.58 -6.55 -7.60
N LEU A 91 18.06 -6.27 -8.81
CA LEU A 91 19.26 -6.92 -9.36
C LEU A 91 20.51 -6.70 -8.47
N ALA A 92 20.76 -5.46 -8.07
CA ALA A 92 21.94 -5.11 -7.28
C ALA A 92 21.92 -5.75 -5.88
N THR A 93 20.75 -5.87 -5.27
CA THR A 93 20.57 -6.50 -3.95
C THR A 93 20.48 -8.02 -4.01
N GLY A 94 20.31 -8.60 -5.21
CA GLY A 94 20.14 -10.03 -5.44
C GLY A 94 18.74 -10.54 -5.07
N ALA A 95 17.76 -9.64 -5.07
CA ALA A 95 16.39 -9.98 -4.75
C ALA A 95 15.79 -10.92 -5.80
N ARG A 96 15.01 -11.88 -5.33
CA ARG A 96 14.22 -12.80 -6.18
C ARG A 96 12.78 -12.34 -6.33
N ARG A 97 12.35 -11.36 -5.54
CA ARG A 97 10.99 -10.79 -5.56
C ARG A 97 11.07 -9.28 -5.55
N LEU A 98 10.24 -8.65 -6.39
CA LEU A 98 10.05 -7.21 -6.36
C LEU A 98 8.55 -6.90 -6.32
N PHE A 99 8.10 -6.35 -5.21
CA PHE A 99 6.73 -5.90 -5.02
C PHE A 99 6.61 -4.43 -5.41
N HIS A 100 5.83 -4.16 -6.44
CA HIS A 100 5.50 -2.82 -6.90
C HIS A 100 4.21 -2.36 -6.24
N LEU A 101 4.25 -1.25 -5.49
CA LEU A 101 3.06 -0.75 -4.84
C LEU A 101 2.15 -0.04 -5.84
N SER A 102 1.15 -0.78 -6.33
CA SER A 102 0.05 -0.27 -7.13
C SER A 102 -1.10 0.22 -6.22
N SER A 103 -2.28 0.40 -6.75
CA SER A 103 -3.43 0.94 -6.01
C SER A 103 -4.74 0.39 -6.56
N ALA A 104 -5.76 0.26 -5.70
CA ALA A 104 -7.14 0.03 -6.11
C ALA A 104 -7.67 1.08 -7.10
N ALA A 105 -7.08 2.28 -7.11
CA ALA A 105 -7.43 3.36 -8.03
C ALA A 105 -7.23 3.00 -9.52
N VAL A 106 -6.51 1.92 -9.84
CA VAL A 106 -6.36 1.44 -11.23
C VAL A 106 -7.66 0.93 -11.83
N TYR A 107 -8.60 0.47 -10.99
CA TYR A 107 -9.88 -0.08 -11.46
C TYR A 107 -10.90 1.01 -11.82
N GLY A 108 -10.95 2.12 -11.06
CA GLY A 108 -12.07 3.05 -11.09
C GLY A 108 -13.25 2.59 -10.21
N PRO A 109 -14.46 3.15 -10.40
CA PRO A 109 -15.65 2.74 -9.66
C PRO A 109 -16.04 1.29 -9.90
N GLY A 110 -16.48 0.59 -8.86
CA GLY A 110 -16.95 -0.78 -8.98
C GLY A 110 -17.03 -1.53 -7.65
N ARG A 111 -17.68 -2.70 -7.72
CA ARG A 111 -17.95 -3.57 -6.56
C ARG A 111 -17.22 -4.88 -6.72
N ARG A 112 -16.59 -5.36 -5.64
CA ARG A 112 -15.91 -6.66 -5.59
C ARG A 112 -14.99 -6.91 -6.79
N LEU A 113 -14.17 -5.89 -7.12
CA LEU A 113 -13.27 -5.92 -8.26
C LEU A 113 -12.14 -6.94 -7.98
N ASP A 114 -12.09 -8.01 -8.74
CA ASP A 114 -11.01 -8.99 -8.70
C ASP A 114 -9.81 -8.55 -9.57
N GLU A 115 -8.72 -9.31 -9.56
CA GLU A 115 -7.51 -8.95 -10.31
C GLU A 115 -7.68 -9.08 -11.82
N GLY A 116 -8.70 -9.77 -12.31
CA GLY A 116 -9.08 -9.87 -13.71
C GLY A 116 -9.99 -8.74 -14.20
N ALA A 117 -10.52 -7.91 -13.29
CA ALA A 117 -11.40 -6.80 -13.65
C ALA A 117 -10.68 -5.76 -14.54
N PRO A 118 -11.40 -5.12 -15.46
CA PRO A 118 -10.85 -4.09 -16.33
C PRO A 118 -10.23 -2.92 -15.56
N LEU A 119 -9.06 -2.45 -15.99
CA LEU A 119 -8.41 -1.28 -15.42
C LEU A 119 -8.90 -0.01 -16.10
N SER A 120 -9.85 0.69 -15.47
CA SER A 120 -10.53 1.88 -15.99
C SER A 120 -10.45 3.06 -15.00
N PRO A 121 -9.24 3.54 -14.67
CA PRO A 121 -9.05 4.58 -13.65
C PRO A 121 -9.73 5.89 -14.03
N SER A 122 -10.49 6.46 -13.10
CA SER A 122 -11.20 7.75 -13.27
C SER A 122 -10.30 8.96 -12.99
N ALA A 123 -9.25 8.82 -12.16
CA ALA A 123 -8.37 9.90 -11.74
C ALA A 123 -6.93 9.74 -12.26
N ASP A 124 -6.17 10.85 -12.32
CA ASP A 124 -4.78 10.87 -12.82
C ASP A 124 -3.86 9.95 -12.02
N TYR A 125 -4.03 9.89 -10.72
CA TYR A 125 -3.28 8.95 -9.89
C TYR A 125 -3.51 7.50 -10.30
N GLY A 126 -4.77 7.09 -10.49
CA GLY A 126 -5.09 5.75 -10.97
C GLY A 126 -4.51 5.47 -12.36
N ARG A 127 -4.56 6.47 -13.27
CA ARG A 127 -3.95 6.39 -14.60
C ARG A 127 -2.43 6.18 -14.51
N SER A 128 -1.76 6.92 -13.64
CA SER A 128 -0.30 6.77 -13.44
C SER A 128 0.06 5.39 -12.87
N LYS A 129 -0.75 4.84 -11.96
CA LYS A 129 -0.53 3.49 -11.42
C LYS A 129 -0.81 2.39 -12.45
N ARG A 130 -1.81 2.57 -13.31
CA ARG A 130 -2.04 1.66 -14.44
C ARG A 130 -0.85 1.67 -15.42
N GLU A 131 -0.28 2.85 -15.70
CA GLU A 131 0.92 2.94 -16.55
C GLU A 131 2.13 2.29 -15.89
N MET A 132 2.30 2.48 -14.59
CA MET A 132 3.32 1.75 -13.80
C MET A 132 3.17 0.23 -13.95
N GLU A 133 1.96 -0.35 -13.86
CA GLU A 133 1.73 -1.79 -14.06
C GLU A 133 2.08 -2.24 -15.48
N ARG A 134 1.83 -1.39 -16.49
CA ARG A 134 2.25 -1.65 -17.88
C ARG A 134 3.77 -1.70 -18.03
N GLU A 135 4.49 -0.79 -17.37
CA GLU A 135 5.97 -0.83 -17.37
C GLU A 135 6.49 -2.08 -16.66
N VAL A 136 5.85 -2.52 -15.56
CA VAL A 136 6.20 -3.80 -14.91
C VAL A 136 6.03 -4.97 -15.88
N ALA A 137 4.95 -5.00 -16.65
CA ALA A 137 4.72 -6.05 -17.64
C ALA A 137 5.74 -6.09 -18.79
N ARG A 138 6.44 -4.98 -19.05
CA ARG A 138 7.52 -4.84 -20.06
C ARG A 138 8.90 -5.25 -19.55
N LEU A 139 9.06 -5.45 -18.24
CA LEU A 139 10.36 -5.83 -17.69
C LEU A 139 10.82 -7.20 -18.20
N PRO A 140 12.14 -7.41 -18.36
CA PRO A 140 12.69 -8.70 -18.74
C PRO A 140 12.28 -9.80 -17.76
N ARG A 141 11.94 -10.96 -18.28
CA ARG A 141 11.60 -12.16 -17.49
C ARG A 141 12.76 -13.17 -17.40
N THR A 142 13.95 -12.77 -17.85
CA THR A 142 15.13 -13.64 -17.93
C THR A 142 16.02 -13.62 -16.70
N ASP A 143 15.82 -12.66 -15.79
CA ASP A 143 16.69 -12.40 -14.64
C ASP A 143 16.26 -13.09 -13.33
N ARG A 144 15.23 -13.92 -13.39
CA ARG A 144 14.68 -14.68 -12.26
C ARG A 144 14.11 -13.82 -11.13
N ILE A 145 13.78 -12.56 -11.39
CA ILE A 145 13.03 -11.72 -10.46
C ILE A 145 11.54 -11.88 -10.72
N THR A 146 10.80 -12.32 -9.73
CA THR A 146 9.34 -12.34 -9.78
C THR A 146 8.80 -10.97 -9.39
N HIS A 147 8.07 -10.35 -10.30
CA HIS A 147 7.41 -9.05 -10.12
C HIS A 147 5.95 -9.27 -9.73
N CYS A 148 5.49 -8.55 -8.70
CA CYS A 148 4.09 -8.55 -8.30
C CYS A 148 3.60 -7.11 -8.08
N CYS A 149 2.54 -6.71 -8.77
CA CYS A 149 1.84 -5.44 -8.57
C CYS A 149 0.85 -5.58 -7.42
N LEU A 150 1.13 -4.97 -6.27
CA LEU A 150 0.23 -4.96 -5.13
C LEU A 150 -0.80 -3.84 -5.29
N ARG A 151 -2.02 -4.17 -5.71
CA ARG A 151 -3.15 -3.24 -5.85
C ARG A 151 -3.72 -2.92 -4.48
N LEU A 152 -3.05 -2.00 -3.79
CA LEU A 152 -3.33 -1.66 -2.41
C LEU A 152 -4.63 -0.86 -2.30
N ALA A 153 -5.51 -1.29 -1.40
CA ALA A 153 -6.65 -0.53 -0.91
C ALA A 153 -6.21 0.69 -0.08
N ASN A 154 -7.15 1.44 0.47
CA ASN A 154 -6.86 2.47 1.45
C ASN A 154 -6.21 1.85 2.69
N VAL A 155 -5.21 2.52 3.24
CA VAL A 155 -4.59 2.12 4.51
C VAL A 155 -4.98 3.11 5.57
N VAL A 156 -5.61 2.65 6.63
CA VAL A 156 -6.04 3.52 7.73
C VAL A 156 -4.81 4.28 8.28
N GLY A 157 -4.94 5.61 8.37
CA GLY A 157 -3.85 6.48 8.80
C GLY A 157 -2.84 6.90 7.72
N ALA A 158 -2.93 6.34 6.49
CA ALA A 158 -2.05 6.75 5.39
C ALA A 158 -2.80 7.32 4.16
N ASP A 159 -4.09 7.13 4.08
CA ASP A 159 -4.96 7.57 2.98
C ASP A 159 -5.37 9.06 3.05
N SER A 160 -6.33 9.46 2.22
CA SER A 160 -6.85 10.84 2.18
C SER A 160 -7.70 11.20 3.40
N LEU A 161 -8.29 10.23 4.11
CA LEU A 161 -9.06 10.45 5.32
C LEU A 161 -8.17 10.72 6.55
N ALA A 162 -6.93 10.25 6.51
CA ALA A 162 -6.00 10.29 7.64
C ALA A 162 -5.77 11.68 8.27
N PRO A 163 -5.71 12.81 7.52
CA PRO A 163 -5.62 14.13 8.13
C PRO A 163 -6.83 14.46 9.01
N GLY A 164 -8.04 14.13 8.56
CA GLY A 164 -9.27 14.30 9.34
C GLY A 164 -9.27 13.44 10.60
N LEU A 165 -8.87 12.17 10.50
CA LEU A 165 -8.81 11.25 11.64
C LEU A 165 -7.76 11.65 12.70
N ARG A 166 -6.75 12.44 12.34
CA ARG A 166 -5.75 13.01 13.29
C ARG A 166 -6.19 14.31 13.92
N GLY A 167 -7.16 15.00 13.31
CA GLY A 167 -7.71 16.23 13.85
C GLY A 167 -8.58 16.00 15.07
N SER A 168 -9.06 17.10 15.65
CA SER A 168 -9.99 17.11 16.78
C SER A 168 -11.35 17.71 16.42
N GLY A 169 -11.52 18.20 15.21
CA GLY A 169 -12.77 18.78 14.71
C GLY A 169 -13.61 17.80 13.87
N PRO A 170 -14.84 18.22 13.48
CA PRO A 170 -15.68 17.42 12.61
C PRO A 170 -15.01 17.09 11.27
N VAL A 171 -15.22 15.87 10.78
CA VAL A 171 -14.64 15.40 9.53
C VAL A 171 -15.68 15.53 8.40
N GLY A 172 -15.33 16.32 7.37
CA GLY A 172 -16.16 16.47 6.19
C GLY A 172 -16.36 15.14 5.46
N MET A 173 -17.62 14.76 5.17
CA MET A 173 -17.95 13.50 4.53
C MET A 173 -19.08 13.69 3.51
N ASP A 174 -18.89 13.15 2.30
CA ASP A 174 -19.94 13.08 1.30
C ASP A 174 -21.08 12.17 1.79
N ARG A 175 -22.32 12.65 1.68
CA ARG A 175 -23.53 11.88 1.99
C ARG A 175 -24.28 11.57 0.71
N PHE A 176 -24.40 10.28 0.41
CA PHE A 176 -25.14 9.79 -0.73
C PHE A 176 -26.66 9.73 -0.43
N ASP A 177 -27.48 9.49 -1.45
CA ASP A 177 -28.96 9.52 -1.34
C ASP A 177 -29.51 8.47 -0.36
N ASP A 178 -28.78 7.38 -0.14
CA ASP A 178 -29.10 6.35 0.87
C ASP A 178 -28.76 6.79 2.31
N GLY A 179 -28.28 8.02 2.49
CA GLY A 179 -27.92 8.59 3.78
C GLY A 179 -26.55 8.16 4.31
N THR A 180 -25.75 7.41 3.53
CA THR A 180 -24.46 6.84 3.96
C THR A 180 -23.28 7.55 3.31
N GLY A 181 -22.07 7.32 3.87
CA GLY A 181 -20.81 7.78 3.31
C GLY A 181 -20.26 6.85 2.23
N PRO A 182 -19.10 7.22 1.64
CA PRO A 182 -18.40 6.39 0.66
C PRO A 182 -18.01 5.01 1.25
N LEU A 183 -18.14 3.97 0.43
CA LEU A 183 -17.76 2.58 0.76
C LEU A 183 -16.46 2.24 0.03
N ARG A 184 -15.45 1.82 0.77
CA ARG A 184 -14.10 1.54 0.22
C ARG A 184 -13.52 0.26 0.84
N SER A 185 -12.68 -0.43 0.08
CA SER A 185 -11.78 -1.41 0.68
C SER A 185 -10.68 -0.71 1.47
N TYR A 186 -10.41 -1.26 2.65
CA TYR A 186 -9.39 -0.79 3.57
C TYR A 186 -8.50 -1.94 4.06
N ILE A 187 -7.35 -1.60 4.62
CA ILE A 187 -6.51 -2.50 5.37
C ILE A 187 -5.88 -1.77 6.57
N ALA A 188 -5.74 -2.44 7.70
CA ALA A 188 -5.01 -1.95 8.85
C ALA A 188 -3.48 -1.98 8.59
N PRO A 189 -2.69 -1.03 9.12
CA PRO A 189 -1.23 -1.03 8.91
C PRO A 189 -0.52 -2.30 9.40
N GLY A 190 -0.94 -2.87 10.54
CA GLY A 190 -0.39 -4.11 11.06
C GLY A 190 -0.70 -5.31 10.15
N ASP A 191 -1.91 -5.37 9.57
CA ASP A 191 -2.28 -6.40 8.59
C ASP A 191 -1.46 -6.26 7.31
N LEU A 192 -1.27 -5.04 6.82
CA LEU A 192 -0.43 -4.82 5.64
C LEU A 192 1.00 -5.32 5.87
N LEU A 193 1.59 -5.07 7.04
CA LEU A 193 2.91 -5.62 7.37
C LEU A 193 2.91 -7.15 7.32
N ARG A 194 1.91 -7.80 7.94
CA ARG A 194 1.77 -9.28 7.92
C ARG A 194 1.62 -9.81 6.49
N VAL A 195 0.84 -9.14 5.66
CA VAL A 195 0.69 -9.51 4.25
C VAL A 195 2.02 -9.39 3.51
N LEU A 196 2.75 -8.28 3.66
CA LEU A 196 4.04 -8.08 2.98
C LEU A 196 5.08 -9.12 3.42
N THR A 197 5.19 -9.42 4.71
CA THR A 197 6.11 -10.43 5.23
C THR A 197 5.67 -11.85 4.83
N GLY A 198 4.37 -12.13 4.82
CA GLY A 198 3.81 -13.39 4.35
C GLY A 198 4.11 -13.64 2.87
N LEU A 199 3.84 -12.66 2.00
CA LEU A 199 4.16 -12.76 0.57
C LEU A 199 5.66 -12.94 0.31
N ALA A 200 6.51 -12.28 1.08
CA ALA A 200 7.96 -12.43 0.98
C ALA A 200 8.46 -13.83 1.38
N SER A 201 7.68 -14.58 2.16
CA SER A 201 7.99 -15.96 2.56
C SER A 201 7.53 -17.00 1.53
N LEU A 202 6.66 -16.65 0.59
CA LEU A 202 6.20 -17.59 -0.43
C LEU A 202 7.30 -17.88 -1.45
N PRO A 203 7.31 -19.07 -2.07
CA PRO A 203 8.12 -19.32 -3.25
C PRO A 203 7.83 -18.26 -4.34
N PRO A 204 8.86 -17.74 -5.06
CA PRO A 204 8.65 -16.74 -6.10
C PRO A 204 7.59 -17.14 -7.14
N ASP A 205 7.58 -18.40 -7.54
CA ASP A 205 6.66 -18.94 -8.57
C ASP A 205 5.20 -19.01 -8.11
N ASN A 206 4.93 -18.90 -6.81
CA ASN A 206 3.57 -18.86 -6.26
C ASN A 206 2.99 -17.44 -6.23
N LEU A 207 3.78 -16.42 -6.55
CA LEU A 207 3.32 -15.04 -6.54
C LEU A 207 2.61 -14.69 -7.86
N PRO A 208 1.41 -14.10 -7.81
CA PRO A 208 0.73 -13.62 -9.01
C PRO A 208 1.36 -12.34 -9.55
N GLU A 209 1.12 -12.02 -10.83
CA GLU A 209 1.57 -10.76 -11.44
C GLU A 209 0.89 -9.53 -10.79
N ALA A 210 -0.36 -9.67 -10.35
CA ALA A 210 -1.09 -8.66 -9.60
C ALA A 210 -1.88 -9.29 -8.46
N LEU A 211 -2.00 -8.57 -7.34
CA LEU A 211 -2.74 -9.02 -6.17
C LEU A 211 -3.45 -7.84 -5.48
N ASN A 212 -4.73 -8.01 -5.20
CA ASN A 212 -5.51 -7.09 -4.39
C ASN A 212 -5.12 -7.20 -2.92
N ILE A 213 -4.78 -6.08 -2.31
CA ILE A 213 -4.36 -6.02 -0.90
C ILE A 213 -5.38 -5.18 -0.11
N ALA A 214 -6.27 -5.87 0.57
CA ALA A 214 -7.31 -5.30 1.43
C ALA A 214 -7.76 -6.32 2.48
N ALA A 215 -8.48 -5.84 3.49
CA ALA A 215 -9.28 -6.72 4.34
C ALA A 215 -10.48 -7.29 3.57
N PRO A 216 -11.00 -8.46 3.97
CA PRO A 216 -12.25 -8.98 3.43
C PRO A 216 -13.41 -8.01 3.73
N GLY A 217 -14.14 -7.67 2.68
CA GLY A 217 -15.26 -6.72 2.78
C GLY A 217 -14.84 -5.24 2.78
N PRO A 218 -15.68 -4.39 2.22
CA PRO A 218 -15.49 -2.95 2.25
C PRO A 218 -15.96 -2.35 3.59
N VAL A 219 -15.42 -1.17 3.92
CA VAL A 219 -15.76 -0.39 5.11
C VAL A 219 -16.27 0.98 4.69
N ARG A 220 -17.30 1.52 5.37
CA ARG A 220 -17.77 2.88 5.15
C ARG A 220 -16.79 3.87 5.77
N MET A 221 -16.48 4.92 5.04
CA MET A 221 -15.54 5.94 5.54
C MET A 221 -16.07 6.66 6.78
N ASP A 222 -17.39 6.84 6.89
CA ASP A 222 -18.02 7.41 8.08
C ASP A 222 -17.95 6.50 9.32
N GLU A 223 -17.89 5.18 9.15
CA GLU A 223 -17.64 4.24 10.25
C GLU A 223 -16.24 4.42 10.84
N LEU A 224 -15.22 4.68 10.01
CA LEU A 224 -13.86 4.96 10.48
C LEU A 224 -13.80 6.26 11.30
N VAL A 225 -14.55 7.29 10.90
CA VAL A 225 -14.65 8.56 11.64
C VAL A 225 -15.30 8.32 13.00
N ARG A 226 -16.42 7.56 13.05
CA ARG A 226 -17.09 7.21 14.30
C ARG A 226 -16.21 6.34 15.20
N ALA A 227 -15.53 5.34 14.64
CA ALA A 227 -14.59 4.49 15.38
C ALA A 227 -13.44 5.29 16.02
N ARG A 228 -13.09 6.45 15.43
CA ARG A 228 -12.12 7.38 16.01
C ARG A 228 -12.72 8.27 17.11
N GLY A 229 -14.03 8.23 17.32
CA GLY A 229 -14.75 9.10 18.27
C GLY A 229 -14.92 10.54 17.77
N LEU A 230 -14.88 10.76 16.44
CA LEU A 230 -15.00 12.07 15.83
C LEU A 230 -16.42 12.30 15.27
N GLU A 231 -16.81 13.56 15.20
CA GLU A 231 -18.07 13.98 14.57
C GLU A 231 -17.93 14.06 13.04
N LEU A 232 -19.06 13.91 12.35
CA LEU A 232 -19.17 14.01 10.90
C LEU A 232 -19.79 15.34 10.51
N ASP A 233 -19.14 16.06 9.60
CA ASP A 233 -19.71 17.20 8.87
C ASP A 233 -20.21 16.71 7.51
N TRP A 234 -21.49 16.34 7.46
CA TRP A 234 -22.10 15.78 6.26
C TRP A 234 -22.34 16.82 5.18
N ARG A 235 -21.96 16.50 3.95
CA ARG A 235 -22.20 17.32 2.77
C ARG A 235 -22.86 16.47 1.69
N PRO A 236 -23.82 17.01 0.91
CA PRO A 236 -24.38 16.29 -0.23
C PRO A 236 -23.25 15.79 -1.15
N ALA A 237 -23.28 14.53 -1.55
CA ALA A 237 -22.30 13.98 -2.47
C ALA A 237 -22.41 14.70 -3.84
N PRO A 238 -21.28 15.19 -4.40
CA PRO A 238 -21.30 15.74 -5.75
C PRO A 238 -21.77 14.69 -6.78
N PRO A 239 -22.41 15.08 -7.89
CA PRO A 239 -22.90 14.13 -8.90
C PRO A 239 -21.83 13.21 -9.47
N ALA A 240 -20.56 13.64 -9.49
CA ALA A 240 -19.42 12.85 -9.95
C ALA A 240 -18.77 12.00 -8.83
N ALA A 241 -19.28 12.07 -7.59
CA ALA A 241 -18.73 11.30 -6.49
C ALA A 241 -19.00 9.81 -6.69
N THR A 242 -18.00 9.01 -6.37
CA THR A 242 -18.11 7.55 -6.43
C THR A 242 -18.50 7.01 -5.07
N GLN A 243 -19.67 6.38 -4.97
CA GLN A 243 -20.13 5.80 -3.70
C GLN A 243 -19.32 4.56 -3.32
N GLU A 244 -19.05 3.65 -4.25
CA GLU A 244 -18.37 2.39 -3.93
C GLU A 244 -17.18 2.12 -4.84
N VAL A 245 -16.04 1.76 -4.19
CA VAL A 245 -14.91 1.08 -4.81
C VAL A 245 -14.49 -0.03 -3.85
N SER A 246 -14.80 -1.26 -4.19
CA SER A 246 -14.48 -2.42 -3.35
C SER A 246 -13.74 -3.50 -4.14
N LEU A 247 -12.79 -4.16 -3.46
CA LEU A 247 -11.94 -5.21 -4.00
C LEU A 247 -12.45 -6.59 -3.59
N ASP A 248 -12.34 -7.56 -4.46
CA ASP A 248 -12.37 -8.96 -4.09
C ASP A 248 -10.98 -9.38 -3.58
N THR A 249 -10.92 -10.03 -2.44
CA THR A 249 -9.67 -10.46 -1.79
C THR A 249 -9.54 -11.97 -1.64
N ALA A 250 -10.36 -12.74 -2.36
CA ALA A 250 -10.35 -14.19 -2.28
C ALA A 250 -8.96 -14.79 -2.59
N ARG A 251 -8.25 -14.22 -3.58
CA ARG A 251 -6.89 -14.63 -3.92
C ARG A 251 -5.90 -14.38 -2.78
N LEU A 252 -5.94 -13.22 -2.15
CA LEU A 252 -5.10 -12.91 -0.99
C LEU A 252 -5.40 -13.87 0.17
N SER A 253 -6.67 -14.12 0.47
CA SER A 253 -7.10 -15.03 1.53
C SER A 253 -6.65 -16.47 1.29
N ALA A 254 -6.66 -16.92 0.02
CA ALA A 254 -6.18 -18.24 -0.36
C ALA A 254 -4.63 -18.37 -0.25
N LEU A 255 -3.89 -17.32 -0.63
CA LEU A 255 -2.42 -17.30 -0.56
C LEU A 255 -1.91 -17.19 0.89
N LEU A 256 -2.56 -16.40 1.72
CA LEU A 256 -2.15 -16.09 3.08
C LEU A 256 -3.33 -16.18 4.07
N PRO A 257 -3.82 -17.38 4.38
CA PRO A 257 -4.90 -17.55 5.33
C PRO A 257 -4.55 -16.92 6.69
N GLY A 258 -5.44 -16.07 7.22
CA GLY A 258 -5.29 -15.44 8.55
C GLY A 258 -4.25 -14.29 8.61
N ALA A 259 -3.68 -13.83 7.49
CA ALA A 259 -2.78 -12.69 7.48
C ALA A 259 -3.51 -11.37 7.80
N VAL A 260 -4.77 -11.24 7.40
CA VAL A 260 -5.63 -10.12 7.75
C VAL A 260 -6.46 -10.47 8.98
N ARG A 261 -6.46 -9.62 10.00
CA ARG A 261 -7.11 -9.84 11.30
C ARG A 261 -8.07 -8.73 11.71
N HIS A 262 -7.92 -7.54 11.11
CA HIS A 262 -8.73 -6.36 11.40
C HIS A 262 -9.67 -6.11 10.23
N GLU A 263 -10.93 -6.54 10.35
CA GLU A 263 -11.91 -6.53 9.25
C GLU A 263 -12.99 -5.45 9.43
N THR A 264 -13.09 -4.87 10.63
CA THR A 264 -14.07 -3.81 10.95
C THR A 264 -13.42 -2.46 11.09
N ALA A 265 -14.18 -1.37 10.93
CA ALA A 265 -13.72 0.00 11.13
C ALA A 265 -13.06 0.18 12.51
N ASP A 266 -13.72 -0.31 13.57
CA ASP A 266 -13.22 -0.21 14.95
C ASP A 266 -11.87 -0.91 15.11
N ALA A 267 -11.74 -2.15 14.61
CA ALA A 267 -10.52 -2.92 14.71
C ALA A 267 -9.37 -2.26 13.93
N MET A 268 -9.64 -1.75 12.72
CA MET A 268 -8.65 -1.07 11.89
C MET A 268 -8.18 0.24 12.52
N VAL A 269 -9.11 1.03 13.08
CA VAL A 269 -8.79 2.29 13.77
C VAL A 269 -8.02 2.02 15.05
N ALA A 270 -8.37 0.99 15.82
CA ALA A 270 -7.65 0.58 17.02
C ALA A 270 -6.20 0.16 16.71
N ASP A 271 -6.00 -0.64 15.64
CA ASP A 271 -4.65 -1.03 15.18
C ASP A 271 -3.80 0.21 14.84
N TRP A 272 -4.35 1.13 14.06
CA TRP A 272 -3.66 2.37 13.71
C TRP A 272 -3.39 3.27 14.92
N ALA A 273 -4.39 3.48 15.80
CA ALA A 273 -4.26 4.33 16.98
C ALA A 273 -3.15 3.82 17.92
N ALA A 274 -3.01 2.50 18.08
CA ALA A 274 -1.94 1.91 18.86
C ALA A 274 -0.53 2.20 18.26
N LEU A 275 -0.42 2.34 16.94
CA LEU A 275 0.83 2.74 16.28
C LEU A 275 1.14 4.24 16.44
N GLU A 276 0.13 5.08 16.61
CA GLU A 276 0.33 6.52 16.83
C GLU A 276 0.69 6.81 18.30
N ALA A 277 0.16 6.06 19.27
CA ALA A 277 0.39 6.24 20.69
C ALA A 277 1.83 5.87 21.16
N GLY A 278 2.53 5.04 20.41
CA GLY A 278 3.91 4.63 20.70
C GLY A 278 4.98 5.63 20.24
N GLN A 279 4.66 6.95 20.21
CA GLN A 279 5.60 8.02 19.85
C GLN A 279 6.39 8.52 21.05
#